data_1aaa3074973b4136efea24a141348e27
#
_entry.id   1aaa3074973b4136efea24a141348e27
#
_cell.length_a   1.000
_cell.length_b   1.000
_cell.length_c   1.000
_cell.angle_alpha   90.00
_cell.angle_beta   90.00
_cell.angle_gamma   90.00
#
_symmetry.space_group_name_H-M   'P 1'
#
loop_
_entity.id
_entity.type
_entity.pdbx_description
1 polymer ?
#
loop_
_entity_poly.entity_id
_entity_poly.type
_entity_poly.pdbx_seq_one_letter_code
_entity_poly.pdbx_strand_id
1 'polypeptide(L)'
;MSHTEYDKERQITNTKLFRDYIEKYLEHHPMVNNQLDIIITTSQQNEYGLTTRIYFFIKEKSWKKYEMIQSEIIDNILASATIFELNIFQRD
;
A
#
# COMPACT_ATOMS: atom_id res chain seq x y z
N MET A 1 23.99 -17.18 7.19
CA MET A 1 23.99 -17.37 5.73
C MET A 1 22.65 -17.71 5.20
N SER A 2 22.12 -18.87 5.56
CA SER A 2 20.79 -19.27 5.10
C SER A 2 19.70 -18.33 5.57
N HIS A 3 19.88 -17.65 6.68
CA HIS A 3 18.91 -16.70 7.18
C HIS A 3 18.63 -15.54 6.22
N THR A 4 19.70 -15.02 5.62
CA THR A 4 19.58 -13.87 4.74
C THR A 4 18.72 -14.17 3.52
N GLU A 5 18.93 -15.34 2.90
CA GLU A 5 18.17 -15.75 1.73
C GLU A 5 16.71 -16.05 2.09
N TYR A 6 16.50 -16.75 3.20
CA TYR A 6 15.16 -17.08 3.67
C TYR A 6 14.36 -15.81 3.96
N ASP A 7 14.96 -14.86 4.67
CA ASP A 7 14.29 -13.61 5.00
C ASP A 7 13.97 -12.80 3.75
N LYS A 8 14.85 -12.82 2.78
CA LYS A 8 14.66 -12.11 1.54
C LYS A 8 13.49 -12.68 0.74
N GLU A 9 13.41 -14.00 0.64
CA GLU A 9 12.30 -14.66 -0.05
C GLU A 9 10.97 -14.40 0.65
N ARG A 10 10.95 -14.51 1.96
CA ARG A 10 9.77 -14.23 2.77
C ARG A 10 9.29 -12.80 2.56
N GLN A 11 10.22 -11.87 2.51
CA GLN A 11 9.92 -10.47 2.33
C GLN A 11 9.35 -10.19 0.95
N ILE A 12 9.88 -10.82 -0.09
CA ILE A 12 9.37 -10.70 -1.46
C ILE A 12 7.93 -11.22 -1.51
N THR A 13 7.67 -12.36 -0.91
CA THR A 13 6.34 -12.96 -0.86
C THR A 13 5.36 -12.04 -0.12
N ASN A 14 5.75 -11.54 1.04
CA ASN A 14 4.90 -10.67 1.84
C ASN A 14 4.61 -9.36 1.11
N THR A 15 5.58 -8.82 0.40
CA THR A 15 5.41 -7.61 -0.40
C THR A 15 4.39 -7.82 -1.51
N LYS A 16 4.45 -8.96 -2.19
CA LYS A 16 3.48 -9.30 -3.23
C LYS A 16 2.07 -9.42 -2.66
N LEU A 17 1.94 -10.11 -1.55
CA LEU A 17 0.64 -10.28 -0.88
C LEU A 17 0.08 -8.92 -0.44
N PHE A 18 0.94 -8.05 0.03
CA PHE A 18 0.53 -6.71 0.45
C PHE A 18 0.01 -5.89 -0.74
N ARG A 19 0.71 -5.93 -1.87
CA ARG A 19 0.23 -5.24 -3.09
C ARG A 19 -1.13 -5.78 -3.53
N ASP A 20 -1.29 -7.10 -3.52
CA ASP A 20 -2.56 -7.72 -3.90
C ASP A 20 -3.69 -7.29 -2.96
N TYR A 21 -3.38 -7.21 -1.67
CA TYR A 21 -4.35 -6.76 -0.68
C TYR A 21 -4.77 -5.32 -0.95
N ILE A 22 -3.80 -4.43 -1.17
CA ILE A 22 -4.10 -3.02 -1.43
C ILE A 22 -4.97 -2.88 -2.69
N GLU A 23 -4.63 -3.60 -3.75
CA GLU A 23 -5.38 -3.53 -4.99
C GLU A 23 -6.83 -3.93 -4.77
N LYS A 24 -7.06 -5.05 -4.09
CA LYS A 24 -8.41 -5.50 -3.80
C LYS A 24 -9.16 -4.55 -2.89
N TYR A 25 -8.48 -4.02 -1.89
CA TYR A 25 -9.07 -3.06 -0.97
C TYR A 25 -9.56 -1.83 -1.72
N LEU A 26 -8.72 -1.29 -2.61
CA LEU A 26 -9.07 -0.11 -3.37
C LEU A 26 -10.17 -0.40 -4.40
N GLU A 27 -10.11 -1.54 -5.07
CA GLU A 27 -11.13 -1.92 -6.05
C GLU A 27 -12.51 -2.02 -5.44
N HIS A 28 -12.60 -2.44 -4.20
CA HIS A 28 -13.87 -2.64 -3.50
C HIS A 28 -14.28 -1.45 -2.64
N HIS A 29 -13.45 -0.43 -2.57
CA HIS A 29 -13.77 0.74 -1.75
C HIS A 29 -14.81 1.60 -2.47
N PRO A 30 -15.93 1.94 -1.83
CA PRO A 30 -17.03 2.64 -2.51
C PRO A 30 -16.66 4.03 -3.00
N MET A 31 -15.67 4.68 -2.41
CA MET A 31 -15.27 6.02 -2.80
C MET A 31 -14.11 6.05 -3.79
N VAL A 32 -13.56 4.88 -4.14
CA VAL A 32 -12.49 4.81 -5.13
C VAL A 32 -13.09 4.58 -6.51
N ASN A 33 -12.64 5.36 -7.48
CA ASN A 33 -13.10 5.22 -8.86
C ASN A 33 -12.36 4.07 -9.54
N ASN A 34 -12.95 2.88 -9.52
CA ASN A 34 -12.35 1.68 -10.09
C ASN A 34 -12.44 1.61 -11.62
N GLN A 35 -13.05 2.61 -12.26
CA GLN A 35 -13.03 2.76 -13.71
C GLN A 35 -11.69 3.30 -14.19
N LEU A 36 -10.93 3.91 -13.30
CA LEU A 36 -9.61 4.45 -13.58
C LEU A 36 -8.54 3.54 -13.01
N ASP A 37 -7.33 3.64 -13.56
CA ASP A 37 -6.25 2.76 -13.18
C ASP A 37 -5.88 2.89 -11.70
N ILE A 38 -5.68 1.75 -11.08
CA ILE A 38 -5.12 1.65 -9.74
C ILE A 38 -3.73 1.06 -9.91
N ILE A 39 -2.72 1.81 -9.51
CA ILE A 39 -1.33 1.41 -9.72
C ILE A 39 -0.63 1.34 -8.37
N ILE A 40 -0.09 0.18 -8.07
CA ILE A 40 0.64 -0.04 -6.83
C ILE A 40 2.01 -0.58 -7.17
N THR A 41 3.04 0.16 -6.80
CA THR A 41 4.41 -0.26 -7.03
C THR A 41 5.18 -0.25 -5.71
N THR A 42 6.11 -1.17 -5.60
CA THR A 42 7.00 -1.24 -4.45
C THR A 42 8.43 -1.19 -4.96
N SER A 43 9.27 -0.46 -4.27
CA SER A 43 10.68 -0.43 -4.60
C SER A 43 11.46 -1.20 -3.55
N GLN A 44 12.70 -1.50 -3.93
CA GLN A 44 13.57 -2.27 -3.07
C GLN A 44 13.73 -1.59 -1.73
N GLN A 45 13.78 -2.40 -0.69
CA GLN A 45 13.99 -1.92 0.65
C GLN A 45 15.40 -1.43 0.89
N ASN A 46 15.48 -0.49 1.80
CA ASN A 46 16.73 -0.04 2.36
C ASN A 46 16.60 -0.10 3.88
N GLU A 47 17.50 0.53 4.59
CA GLU A 47 17.49 0.54 6.06
C GLU A 47 16.26 1.24 6.65
N TYR A 48 15.54 2.00 5.84
CA TYR A 48 14.36 2.74 6.28
C TYR A 48 13.06 1.99 6.01
N GLY A 49 13.11 0.93 5.23
CA GLY A 49 11.95 0.11 4.94
C GLY A 49 11.58 0.09 3.47
N LEU A 50 10.39 -0.42 3.20
CA LEU A 50 9.84 -0.58 1.85
C LEU A 50 9.16 0.69 1.40
N THR A 51 9.51 1.15 0.19
CA THR A 51 8.83 2.29 -0.41
C THR A 51 7.70 1.79 -1.30
N THR A 52 6.50 2.25 -1.03
CA THR A 52 5.30 1.87 -1.78
C THR A 52 4.67 3.12 -2.38
N ARG A 53 4.37 3.08 -3.67
CA ARG A 53 3.65 4.15 -4.36
C ARG A 53 2.28 3.63 -4.75
N ILE A 54 1.27 4.41 -4.46
CA ILE A 54 -0.11 4.03 -4.70
C ILE A 54 -0.80 5.16 -5.44
N TYR A 55 -1.33 4.86 -6.62
CA TYR A 55 -2.09 5.81 -7.43
C TYR A 55 -3.51 5.31 -7.56
N PHE A 56 -4.45 6.16 -7.19
CA PHE A 56 -5.86 5.86 -7.31
C PHE A 56 -6.64 7.17 -7.33
N PHE A 57 -7.90 7.08 -7.74
CA PHE A 57 -8.76 8.25 -7.86
C PHE A 57 -9.98 8.09 -6.95
N ILE A 58 -10.32 9.16 -6.27
CA ILE A 58 -11.44 9.19 -5.32
C ILE A 58 -12.62 9.93 -5.96
N LYS A 59 -13.82 9.39 -5.79
CA LYS A 59 -15.05 9.94 -6.37
C LYS A 59 -15.63 11.08 -5.53
N GLU A 60 -14.83 12.02 -5.14
CA GLU A 60 -15.31 13.13 -4.31
C GLU A 60 -14.84 14.44 -4.88
N LYS A 61 -15.75 15.40 -5.02
CA LYS A 61 -15.44 16.70 -5.58
C LYS A 61 -15.10 17.74 -4.53
N SER A 62 -15.60 17.57 -3.30
CA SER A 62 -15.28 18.48 -2.20
C SER A 62 -13.86 18.24 -1.74
N TRP A 63 -13.02 19.27 -1.79
CA TRP A 63 -11.63 19.17 -1.40
C TRP A 63 -11.45 18.63 0.01
N LYS A 64 -12.23 19.14 0.95
CA LYS A 64 -12.13 18.72 2.34
C LYS A 64 -12.48 17.24 2.51
N LYS A 65 -13.56 16.80 1.89
CA LYS A 65 -14.00 15.40 1.96
C LYS A 65 -13.00 14.48 1.24
N TYR A 66 -12.46 14.93 0.13
CA TYR A 66 -11.45 14.20 -0.62
C TYR A 66 -10.23 13.91 0.28
N GLU A 67 -9.73 14.94 0.96
CA GLU A 67 -8.58 14.79 1.83
C GLU A 67 -8.86 13.84 2.99
N MET A 68 -10.05 13.91 3.56
CA MET A 68 -10.43 13.02 4.65
C MET A 68 -10.51 11.57 4.20
N ILE A 69 -11.10 11.32 3.04
CA ILE A 69 -11.21 9.97 2.49
C ILE A 69 -9.82 9.42 2.17
N GLN A 70 -8.99 10.23 1.54
CA GLN A 70 -7.64 9.83 1.20
C GLN A 70 -6.84 9.45 2.45
N SER A 71 -6.91 10.27 3.47
CA SER A 71 -6.20 10.01 4.73
C SER A 71 -6.67 8.71 5.38
N GLU A 72 -7.97 8.47 5.38
CA GLU A 72 -8.53 7.25 5.96
C GLU A 72 -8.05 6.01 5.19
N ILE A 73 -8.04 6.08 3.88
CA ILE A 73 -7.57 4.98 3.04
C ILE A 73 -6.09 4.70 3.31
N ILE A 74 -5.27 5.74 3.35
CA ILE A 74 -3.85 5.59 3.60
C ILE A 74 -3.60 5.01 5.00
N ASP A 75 -4.33 5.48 6.00
CA ASP A 75 -4.20 4.96 7.36
C ASP A 75 -4.51 3.46 7.43
N ASN A 76 -5.54 3.02 6.75
CA ASN A 76 -5.90 1.60 6.70
C ASN A 76 -4.82 0.78 6.02
N ILE A 77 -4.25 1.30 4.95
CA ILE A 77 -3.17 0.61 4.24
C ILE A 77 -1.93 0.49 5.12
N LEU A 78 -1.56 1.57 5.79
CA LEU A 78 -0.39 1.55 6.68
C LEU A 78 -0.58 0.58 7.84
N ALA A 79 -1.78 0.56 8.41
CA ALA A 79 -2.08 -0.38 9.48
C ALA A 79 -1.98 -1.83 9.00
N SER A 80 -2.37 -2.09 7.77
CA SER A 80 -2.32 -3.43 7.18
C SER A 80 -0.90 -3.92 6.97
N ALA A 81 0.05 -3.01 6.78
CA ALA A 81 1.44 -3.41 6.52
C ALA A 81 2.00 -4.29 7.63
N THR A 82 1.59 -4.06 8.88
CA THR A 82 2.08 -4.87 10.00
C THR A 82 1.58 -6.31 9.92
N ILE A 83 0.39 -6.52 9.36
CA ILE A 83 -0.16 -7.86 9.17
C ILE A 83 0.74 -8.68 8.24
N PHE A 84 1.34 -8.02 7.26
CA PHE A 84 2.24 -8.66 6.29
C PHE A 84 3.70 -8.60 6.74
N GLU A 85 3.96 -8.23 7.98
CA GLU A 85 5.30 -8.15 8.55
C GLU A 85 6.22 -7.21 7.76
N LEU A 86 5.65 -6.13 7.24
CA LEU A 86 6.40 -5.16 6.46
C LEU A 86 6.60 -3.87 7.22
N ASN A 87 7.76 -3.29 7.02
CA ASN A 87 8.10 -1.99 7.57
C ASN A 87 8.08 -0.99 6.42
N ILE A 88 7.05 -0.17 6.38
CA ILE A 88 6.86 0.78 5.30
C ILE A 88 7.54 2.10 5.64
N PHE A 89 8.40 2.55 4.75
CA PHE A 89 9.00 3.87 4.87
C PHE A 89 7.96 4.91 4.49
N GLN A 90 7.59 5.73 5.45
CA GLN A 90 6.57 6.76 5.26
C GLN A 90 7.27 8.09 5.03
N ARG A 91 6.91 8.73 3.92
CA ARG A 91 7.51 9.99 3.53
C ARG A 91 6.42 11.05 3.47
N ASP A 92 6.63 12.11 4.16
CA ASP A 92 5.69 13.24 4.20
C ASP A 92 5.74 14.07 2.93
#